data_96cd2705dc8ffbc5504ffdb48c8c2e02
#
_entry.id   96cd2705dc8ffbc5504ffdb48c8c2e02
#
_cell.length_a   1.000
_cell.length_b   1.000
_cell.length_c   1.000
_cell.angle_alpha   90.00
_cell.angle_beta   90.00
_cell.angle_gamma   90.00
#
_symmetry.space_group_name_H-M   'P 1'
#
loop_
_entity.id
_entity.type
_entity.pdbx_description
1 polymer ?
#
loop_
_entity_poly.entity_id
_entity_poly.type
_entity_poly.pdbx_seq_one_letter_code
_entity_poly.pdbx_strand_id
1 'polypeptide(L)'
;LHKEYRRQRQMCIRDSSSIVPLMNQDLIRPLDDLVNKYGKGIQESQLITIDGKVMAVAFMANTQHLYYREDVLKDLGIAVPKTYEEVVAASEKIRASGKMQHPYAAAYKAGWNLAEEFVNMYIGHGGEFFKSGSAQPSVNNAKGVATLNMLKKLAGLSNPDYLTHDSEAIKVEWESGNVALMTLWASRSGTLLDDDGDAKITAATKLTAPATVAGGNIPAATLWWDGFTLAKNRSDADAEATFRALAHAASNKKMVADAADQAVWLIEGFKPGPKSIGVIEAVKMKAKPYPMLPQMGLMHGALGSEIVEFLQGKESAEQALKDVEAAYISKAKEQ
;
A
#
# COMPACT_ATOMS: atom_id res chain seq x y z
N LEU A 1 -24.12 23.69 -2.76
CA LEU A 1 -23.18 22.62 -2.35
C LEU A 1 -22.85 21.66 -3.51
N HIS A 2 -23.84 21.21 -4.33
CA HIS A 2 -23.57 20.26 -5.45
C HIS A 2 -22.80 20.86 -6.64
N LYS A 3 -22.79 22.18 -6.88
CA LYS A 3 -22.06 22.81 -7.98
C LYS A 3 -20.56 23.01 -7.68
N GLU A 4 -20.18 23.25 -6.44
CA GLU A 4 -18.77 23.41 -6.05
C GLU A 4 -18.03 22.06 -6.04
N TYR A 5 -18.65 20.97 -5.61
CA TYR A 5 -18.07 19.62 -5.71
C TYR A 5 -17.78 19.19 -7.15
N ARG A 6 -18.49 19.71 -8.15
CA ARG A 6 -18.21 19.41 -9.57
C ARG A 6 -16.95 20.11 -10.09
N ARG A 7 -16.54 21.24 -9.53
CA ARG A 7 -15.32 21.96 -9.96
C ARG A 7 -14.04 21.31 -9.45
N GLN A 8 -14.06 20.63 -8.31
CA GLN A 8 -12.92 19.94 -7.74
C GLN A 8 -12.53 18.61 -8.44
N ARG A 9 -13.30 18.16 -9.44
CA ARG A 9 -13.03 16.91 -10.20
C ARG A 9 -12.16 17.10 -11.44
N GLN A 10 -11.44 18.21 -11.58
CA GLN A 10 -10.58 18.43 -12.75
C GLN A 10 -9.26 17.68 -12.64
N MET A 11 -8.75 17.59 -11.43
CA MET A 11 -7.53 16.91 -11.06
C MET A 11 -7.86 15.75 -10.11
N CYS A 12 -7.31 14.59 -10.37
CA CYS A 12 -7.43 13.45 -9.48
C CYS A 12 -6.04 13.01 -9.04
N ILE A 13 -5.77 13.03 -7.74
CA ILE A 13 -4.67 12.26 -7.17
C ILE A 13 -5.09 10.81 -7.20
N ARG A 14 -4.28 9.95 -7.78
CA ARG A 14 -4.55 8.54 -7.99
C ARG A 14 -3.33 7.71 -7.64
N ASP A 15 -3.56 6.45 -7.43
CA ASP A 15 -2.56 5.45 -7.08
C ASP A 15 -2.56 4.28 -8.08
N SER A 16 -1.67 3.34 -7.83
CA SER A 16 -1.50 2.15 -8.66
C SER A 16 -2.78 1.31 -8.79
N SER A 17 -3.69 1.34 -7.82
CA SER A 17 -4.92 0.51 -7.85
C SER A 17 -6.06 1.14 -8.63
N SER A 18 -6.10 2.47 -8.71
CA SER A 18 -7.23 3.22 -9.27
C SER A 18 -7.08 3.56 -10.75
N ILE A 19 -5.85 3.56 -11.29
CA ILE A 19 -5.59 4.03 -12.66
C ILE A 19 -6.30 3.17 -13.72
N VAL A 20 -6.19 1.85 -13.63
CA VAL A 20 -6.77 0.94 -14.63
C VAL A 20 -8.32 0.93 -14.58
N PRO A 21 -8.97 0.86 -13.42
CA PRO A 21 -10.42 1.05 -13.33
C PRO A 21 -10.92 2.36 -13.97
N LEU A 22 -10.19 3.47 -13.80
CA LEU A 22 -10.55 4.75 -14.42
C LEU A 22 -10.39 4.74 -15.94
N MET A 23 -9.36 4.06 -16.45
CA MET A 23 -9.16 3.85 -17.89
C MET A 23 -10.27 2.98 -18.48
N ASN A 24 -10.61 1.86 -17.83
CA ASN A 24 -11.67 0.95 -18.28
C ASN A 24 -13.04 1.63 -18.39
N GLN A 25 -13.29 2.62 -17.53
CA GLN A 25 -14.52 3.43 -17.56
C GLN A 25 -14.42 4.69 -18.43
N ASP A 26 -13.32 4.85 -19.17
CA ASP A 26 -13.07 5.99 -20.05
C ASP A 26 -13.18 7.36 -19.34
N LEU A 27 -12.74 7.44 -18.06
CA LEU A 27 -12.89 8.62 -17.21
C LEU A 27 -11.69 9.58 -17.27
N ILE A 28 -10.53 9.11 -17.73
CA ILE A 28 -9.30 9.89 -17.80
C ILE A 28 -8.76 9.95 -19.22
N ARG A 29 -7.95 10.97 -19.51
CA ARG A 29 -7.35 11.20 -20.83
C ARG A 29 -5.86 10.90 -20.84
N PRO A 30 -5.28 10.48 -21.99
CA PRO A 30 -3.84 10.46 -22.20
C PRO A 30 -3.22 11.84 -22.01
N LEU A 31 -1.98 11.88 -21.52
CA LEU A 31 -1.24 13.10 -21.18
C LEU A 31 -0.07 13.37 -22.12
N ASP A 32 0.18 12.54 -23.14
CA ASP A 32 1.35 12.58 -24.01
C ASP A 32 1.60 13.98 -24.61
N ASP A 33 0.57 14.58 -25.23
CA ASP A 33 0.68 15.90 -25.85
C ASP A 33 0.98 17.00 -24.81
N LEU A 34 0.39 16.90 -23.62
CA LEU A 34 0.58 17.86 -22.54
C LEU A 34 1.98 17.69 -21.91
N VAL A 35 2.45 16.46 -21.74
CA VAL A 35 3.81 16.17 -21.29
C VAL A 35 4.83 16.71 -22.28
N ASN A 36 4.65 16.45 -23.58
CA ASN A 36 5.53 16.97 -24.62
C ASN A 36 5.61 18.50 -24.63
N LYS A 37 4.48 19.18 -24.40
CA LYS A 37 4.36 20.62 -24.47
C LYS A 37 4.80 21.34 -23.19
N TYR A 38 4.48 20.78 -22.02
CA TYR A 38 4.60 21.46 -20.73
C TYR A 38 5.33 20.63 -19.65
N GLY A 39 5.74 19.39 -19.95
CA GLY A 39 6.35 18.48 -18.99
C GLY A 39 7.84 18.73 -18.70
N LYS A 40 8.40 19.88 -19.11
CA LYS A 40 9.80 20.20 -18.84
C LYS A 40 10.10 20.11 -17.34
N GLY A 41 11.05 19.25 -16.98
CA GLY A 41 11.46 19.01 -15.58
C GLY A 41 10.77 17.82 -14.92
N ILE A 42 9.75 17.24 -15.54
CA ILE A 42 9.20 15.94 -15.13
C ILE A 42 10.20 14.86 -15.56
N GLN A 43 10.54 13.93 -14.65
CA GLN A 43 11.45 12.84 -14.93
C GLN A 43 10.72 11.71 -15.67
N GLU A 44 11.41 10.94 -16.51
CA GLU A 44 10.84 9.78 -17.20
C GLU A 44 10.24 8.76 -16.21
N SER A 45 10.90 8.56 -15.06
CA SER A 45 10.42 7.69 -13.98
C SER A 45 9.10 8.11 -13.34
N GLN A 46 8.64 9.34 -13.58
CA GLN A 46 7.34 9.85 -13.12
C GLN A 46 6.21 9.56 -14.12
N LEU A 47 6.54 9.19 -15.35
CA LEU A 47 5.55 8.96 -16.40
C LEU A 47 4.98 7.54 -16.30
N ILE A 48 3.73 7.44 -15.90
CA ILE A 48 3.02 6.15 -15.83
C ILE A 48 2.40 5.86 -17.19
N THR A 49 3.03 4.94 -17.90
CA THR A 49 2.64 4.54 -19.26
C THR A 49 1.87 3.22 -19.21
N ILE A 50 0.67 3.21 -19.77
CA ILE A 50 -0.20 2.04 -19.91
C ILE A 50 -0.66 1.99 -21.37
N ASP A 51 -0.53 0.83 -22.00
CA ASP A 51 -0.86 0.62 -23.43
C ASP A 51 -0.20 1.66 -24.35
N GLY A 52 1.06 2.02 -24.06
CA GLY A 52 1.84 2.94 -24.85
C GLY A 52 1.47 4.43 -24.71
N LYS A 53 0.58 4.79 -23.76
CA LYS A 53 0.15 6.16 -23.51
C LYS A 53 0.48 6.57 -22.08
N VAL A 54 0.93 7.80 -21.90
CA VAL A 54 1.12 8.38 -20.57
C VAL A 54 -0.24 8.70 -19.95
N MET A 55 -0.63 7.97 -18.91
CA MET A 55 -1.93 8.11 -18.28
C MET A 55 -1.88 8.87 -16.95
N ALA A 56 -0.69 8.96 -16.33
CA ALA A 56 -0.49 9.73 -15.10
C ALA A 56 0.93 10.28 -15.00
N VAL A 57 1.11 11.30 -14.15
CA VAL A 57 2.40 11.80 -13.70
C VAL A 57 2.52 11.50 -12.21
N ALA A 58 3.35 10.53 -11.85
CA ALA A 58 3.62 10.18 -10.47
C ALA A 58 4.49 11.25 -9.79
N PHE A 59 4.25 11.53 -8.52
CA PHE A 59 5.06 12.45 -7.74
C PHE A 59 5.73 11.79 -6.54
N MET A 60 5.21 10.65 -6.04
CA MET A 60 5.82 9.92 -4.94
C MET A 60 5.72 8.41 -5.14
N ALA A 61 6.65 7.69 -4.53
CA ALA A 61 6.60 6.25 -4.36
C ALA A 61 6.18 5.90 -2.93
N ASN A 62 5.49 4.77 -2.77
CA ASN A 62 5.02 4.28 -1.50
C ASN A 62 5.14 2.74 -1.42
N THR A 63 5.14 2.21 -0.23
CA THR A 63 5.05 0.78 0.07
C THR A 63 4.65 0.60 1.53
N GLN A 64 4.15 -0.57 1.89
CA GLN A 64 4.11 -0.96 3.30
C GLN A 64 5.47 -1.53 3.72
N HIS A 65 5.89 -1.25 4.94
CA HIS A 65 7.10 -1.79 5.54
C HIS A 65 6.95 -1.95 7.05
N LEU A 66 7.94 -2.54 7.72
CA LEU A 66 7.89 -2.80 9.14
C LEU A 66 8.39 -1.59 9.95
N TYR A 67 7.57 -1.17 10.91
CA TYR A 67 7.90 -0.28 12.01
C TYR A 67 8.12 -1.11 13.28
N TYR A 68 9.08 -0.73 14.11
CA TYR A 68 9.33 -1.43 15.36
C TYR A 68 9.73 -0.48 16.50
N ARG A 69 9.37 -0.85 17.72
CA ARG A 69 9.76 -0.20 18.97
C ARG A 69 11.12 -0.74 19.41
N GLU A 70 12.16 0.03 19.15
CA GLU A 70 13.54 -0.35 19.46
C GLU A 70 13.74 -0.62 20.95
N ASP A 71 13.13 0.18 21.82
CA ASP A 71 13.18 0.05 23.26
C ASP A 71 12.59 -1.30 23.73
N VAL A 72 11.45 -1.70 23.22
CA VAL A 72 10.79 -2.98 23.56
C VAL A 72 11.63 -4.17 23.08
N LEU A 73 12.12 -4.11 21.83
CA LEU A 73 12.93 -5.19 21.27
C LEU A 73 14.24 -5.36 22.03
N LYS A 74 14.93 -4.27 22.33
CA LYS A 74 16.20 -4.27 23.12
C LYS A 74 16.00 -4.83 24.51
N ASP A 75 14.96 -4.38 25.22
CA ASP A 75 14.67 -4.80 26.58
C ASP A 75 14.42 -6.31 26.70
N LEU A 76 13.80 -6.90 25.67
CA LEU A 76 13.50 -8.34 25.61
C LEU A 76 14.56 -9.17 24.87
N GLY A 77 15.66 -8.55 24.40
CA GLY A 77 16.69 -9.22 23.61
C GLY A 77 16.13 -9.85 22.35
N ILE A 78 15.28 -9.10 21.62
CA ILE A 78 14.68 -9.52 20.35
C ILE A 78 15.43 -8.83 19.21
N ALA A 79 15.91 -9.61 18.24
CA ALA A 79 16.47 -9.05 17.00
C ALA A 79 15.37 -8.41 16.15
N VAL A 80 15.72 -7.40 15.34
CA VAL A 80 14.77 -6.79 14.40
C VAL A 80 14.31 -7.83 13.40
N PRO A 81 12.99 -8.13 13.32
CA PRO A 81 12.45 -9.13 12.43
C PRO A 81 12.67 -8.78 10.96
N LYS A 82 12.96 -9.79 10.12
CA LYS A 82 13.14 -9.69 8.67
C LYS A 82 12.11 -10.51 7.90
N THR A 83 11.46 -11.46 8.57
CA THR A 83 10.43 -12.32 8.00
C THR A 83 9.15 -12.24 8.84
N TYR A 84 8.01 -12.56 8.25
CA TYR A 84 6.76 -12.58 9.00
C TYR A 84 6.72 -13.69 10.06
N GLU A 85 7.46 -14.79 9.86
CA GLU A 85 7.67 -15.78 10.89
C GLU A 85 8.40 -15.21 12.11
N GLU A 86 9.42 -14.37 11.87
CA GLU A 86 10.13 -13.68 12.94
C GLU A 86 9.26 -12.59 13.60
N VAL A 87 8.39 -11.90 12.83
CA VAL A 87 7.39 -10.95 13.37
C VAL A 87 6.44 -11.66 14.31
N VAL A 88 5.93 -12.83 13.93
CA VAL A 88 5.06 -13.65 14.79
C VAL A 88 5.81 -14.06 16.06
N ALA A 89 7.01 -14.63 15.94
CA ALA A 89 7.80 -15.08 17.10
C ALA A 89 8.15 -13.93 18.05
N ALA A 90 8.54 -12.78 17.52
CA ALA A 90 8.80 -11.56 18.28
C ALA A 90 7.55 -11.09 19.04
N SER A 91 6.41 -11.03 18.35
CA SER A 91 5.14 -10.62 18.94
C SER A 91 4.69 -11.58 20.04
N GLU A 92 4.82 -12.90 19.84
CA GLU A 92 4.52 -13.90 20.88
C GLU A 92 5.41 -13.73 22.11
N LYS A 93 6.71 -13.48 21.93
CA LYS A 93 7.66 -13.20 23.02
C LYS A 93 7.30 -11.92 23.78
N ILE A 94 6.91 -10.86 23.07
CA ILE A 94 6.47 -9.61 23.69
C ILE A 94 5.19 -9.84 24.51
N ARG A 95 4.20 -10.55 23.96
CA ARG A 95 2.96 -10.92 24.66
C ARG A 95 3.26 -11.75 25.92
N ALA A 96 4.08 -12.78 25.79
CA ALA A 96 4.47 -13.64 26.90
C ALA A 96 5.21 -12.92 28.03
N SER A 97 5.91 -11.82 27.73
CA SER A 97 6.55 -10.96 28.75
C SER A 97 5.57 -10.14 29.58
N GLY A 98 4.29 -10.06 29.18
CA GLY A 98 3.27 -9.24 29.82
C GLY A 98 3.33 -7.75 29.47
N LYS A 99 4.29 -7.32 28.63
CA LYS A 99 4.43 -5.89 28.26
C LYS A 99 3.29 -5.36 27.40
N MET A 100 2.86 -6.15 26.42
CA MET A 100 1.79 -5.80 25.50
C MET A 100 0.94 -7.03 25.18
N GLN A 101 -0.38 -6.89 25.29
CA GLN A 101 -1.31 -7.98 24.98
C GLN A 101 -1.48 -8.18 23.45
N HIS A 102 -1.41 -7.07 22.71
CA HIS A 102 -1.61 -7.02 21.26
C HIS A 102 -0.41 -6.32 20.60
N PRO A 103 0.77 -6.99 20.52
CA PRO A 103 2.02 -6.33 20.16
C PRO A 103 2.19 -6.03 18.66
N TYR A 104 1.29 -6.52 17.80
CA TYR A 104 1.34 -6.32 16.36
C TYR A 104 0.13 -5.53 15.85
N ALA A 105 0.31 -4.72 14.82
CA ALA A 105 -0.78 -4.05 14.10
C ALA A 105 -0.53 -4.02 12.58
N ALA A 106 -1.61 -4.17 11.83
CA ALA A 106 -1.69 -3.91 10.40
C ALA A 106 -3.11 -3.44 10.04
N ALA A 107 -3.29 -2.81 8.89
CA ALA A 107 -4.58 -2.26 8.48
C ALA A 107 -5.53 -3.37 7.95
N TYR A 108 -6.18 -4.08 8.85
CA TYR A 108 -7.08 -5.20 8.52
C TYR A 108 -8.56 -4.81 8.35
N LYS A 109 -8.90 -3.52 8.30
CA LYS A 109 -10.28 -3.10 8.07
C LYS A 109 -10.87 -3.81 6.86
N ALA A 110 -12.00 -4.49 7.06
CA ALA A 110 -12.71 -5.22 6.01
C ALA A 110 -12.91 -4.36 4.76
N GLY A 111 -12.74 -4.94 3.59
CA GLY A 111 -12.72 -4.25 2.31
C GLY A 111 -11.29 -3.98 1.81
N TRP A 112 -11.04 -2.76 1.33
CA TRP A 112 -9.81 -2.43 0.61
C TRP A 112 -8.52 -2.72 1.41
N ASN A 113 -8.47 -2.33 2.67
CA ASN A 113 -7.26 -2.53 3.50
C ASN A 113 -6.93 -4.02 3.68
N LEU A 114 -7.93 -4.82 4.04
CA LEU A 114 -7.74 -6.26 4.24
C LEU A 114 -7.29 -6.96 2.94
N ALA A 115 -7.87 -6.56 1.80
CA ALA A 115 -7.44 -7.07 0.51
C ALA A 115 -5.98 -6.75 0.20
N GLU A 116 -5.52 -5.53 0.54
CA GLU A 116 -4.13 -5.13 0.32
C GLU A 116 -3.15 -5.95 1.17
N GLU A 117 -3.50 -6.25 2.41
CA GLU A 117 -2.68 -7.13 3.26
C GLU A 117 -2.58 -8.55 2.66
N PHE A 118 -3.69 -9.06 2.07
CA PHE A 118 -3.65 -10.32 1.33
C PHE A 118 -2.76 -10.20 0.07
N VAL A 119 -2.92 -9.13 -0.72
CA VAL A 119 -2.15 -8.91 -1.95
C VAL A 119 -0.65 -8.91 -1.66
N ASN A 120 -0.22 -8.15 -0.66
CA ASN A 120 1.18 -8.06 -0.26
C ASN A 120 1.74 -9.42 0.18
N MET A 121 1.02 -10.10 1.06
CA MET A 121 1.44 -11.40 1.60
C MET A 121 1.46 -12.48 0.50
N TYR A 122 0.46 -12.49 -0.39
CA TYR A 122 0.36 -13.46 -1.48
C TYR A 122 1.50 -13.32 -2.50
N ILE A 123 1.88 -12.07 -2.82
CA ILE A 123 3.06 -11.79 -3.66
C ILE A 123 4.34 -12.25 -2.96
N GLY A 124 4.46 -12.05 -1.66
CA GLY A 124 5.59 -12.56 -0.87
C GLY A 124 5.73 -14.09 -0.94
N HIS A 125 4.62 -14.82 -0.98
CA HIS A 125 4.59 -16.26 -1.25
C HIS A 125 4.84 -16.63 -2.73
N GLY A 126 5.07 -15.65 -3.60
CA GLY A 126 5.23 -15.86 -5.04
C GLY A 126 3.92 -16.25 -5.73
N GLY A 127 2.78 -15.77 -5.20
CA GLY A 127 1.46 -15.99 -5.77
C GLY A 127 1.22 -15.18 -7.03
N GLU A 128 0.32 -15.66 -7.88
CA GLU A 128 -0.18 -14.99 -9.07
C GLU A 128 -1.71 -14.99 -9.06
N PHE A 129 -2.31 -13.81 -9.21
CA PHE A 129 -3.76 -13.63 -9.06
C PHE A 129 -4.57 -14.27 -10.16
N PHE A 130 -3.97 -14.38 -11.35
CA PHE A 130 -4.62 -14.93 -12.54
C PHE A 130 -3.72 -15.95 -13.21
N LYS A 131 -4.32 -16.90 -13.93
CA LYS A 131 -3.56 -17.80 -14.81
C LYS A 131 -2.90 -17.01 -15.93
N SER A 132 -1.68 -17.40 -16.27
CA SER A 132 -0.87 -16.72 -17.29
C SER A 132 -1.66 -16.46 -18.56
N GLY A 133 -1.64 -15.19 -19.04
CA GLY A 133 -2.29 -14.77 -20.27
C GLY A 133 -3.83 -14.79 -20.24
N SER A 134 -4.44 -14.86 -19.05
CA SER A 134 -5.90 -14.90 -18.95
C SER A 134 -6.44 -14.09 -17.77
N ALA A 135 -7.76 -13.83 -17.76
CA ALA A 135 -8.48 -13.27 -16.63
C ALA A 135 -9.01 -14.34 -15.65
N GLN A 136 -8.61 -15.61 -15.83
CA GLN A 136 -9.08 -16.68 -14.95
C GLN A 136 -8.38 -16.56 -13.58
N PRO A 137 -9.14 -16.49 -12.46
CA PRO A 137 -8.57 -16.35 -11.14
C PRO A 137 -7.71 -17.57 -10.76
N SER A 138 -6.71 -17.35 -9.93
CA SER A 138 -5.74 -18.37 -9.52
C SER A 138 -5.27 -18.16 -8.07
N VAL A 139 -6.17 -17.73 -7.17
CA VAL A 139 -5.80 -17.50 -5.75
C VAL A 139 -6.11 -18.70 -4.87
N ASN A 140 -7.03 -19.59 -5.28
CA ASN A 140 -7.39 -20.80 -4.56
C ASN A 140 -6.35 -21.90 -4.80
N ASN A 141 -5.23 -21.78 -4.12
CA ASN A 141 -4.10 -22.70 -4.20
C ASN A 141 -3.31 -22.72 -2.88
N ALA A 142 -2.27 -23.57 -2.79
CA ALA A 142 -1.46 -23.70 -1.57
C ALA A 142 -0.83 -22.38 -1.08
N LYS A 143 -0.44 -21.47 -2.00
CA LYS A 143 0.11 -20.15 -1.62
C LYS A 143 -0.96 -19.23 -1.04
N GLY A 144 -2.18 -19.26 -1.59
CA GLY A 144 -3.33 -18.55 -1.05
C GLY A 144 -3.69 -19.03 0.37
N VAL A 145 -3.73 -20.33 0.57
CA VAL A 145 -3.95 -20.94 1.91
C VAL A 145 -2.85 -20.53 2.88
N ALA A 146 -1.57 -20.59 2.48
CA ALA A 146 -0.45 -20.15 3.32
C ALA A 146 -0.55 -18.66 3.67
N THR A 147 -0.95 -17.82 2.70
CA THR A 147 -1.22 -16.39 2.90
C THR A 147 -2.27 -16.15 3.97
N LEU A 148 -3.44 -16.76 3.82
CA LEU A 148 -4.53 -16.61 4.79
C LEU A 148 -4.13 -17.09 6.19
N ASN A 149 -3.43 -18.22 6.29
CA ASN A 149 -2.95 -18.74 7.57
C ASN A 149 -1.94 -17.80 8.25
N MET A 150 -1.05 -17.16 7.50
CA MET A 150 -0.13 -16.16 8.05
C MET A 150 -0.89 -14.91 8.52
N LEU A 151 -1.82 -14.39 7.72
CA LEU A 151 -2.66 -13.25 8.12
C LEU A 151 -3.45 -13.54 9.39
N LYS A 152 -4.02 -14.75 9.52
CA LYS A 152 -4.75 -15.15 10.72
C LYS A 152 -3.85 -15.22 11.97
N LYS A 153 -2.61 -15.68 11.85
CA LYS A 153 -1.63 -15.67 12.95
C LYS A 153 -1.34 -14.24 13.40
N LEU A 154 -1.08 -13.34 12.46
CA LEU A 154 -0.80 -11.94 12.73
C LEU A 154 -2.02 -11.21 13.32
N ALA A 155 -3.22 -11.45 12.78
CA ALA A 155 -4.47 -10.93 13.33
C ALA A 155 -4.70 -11.38 14.77
N GLY A 156 -4.37 -12.63 15.13
CA GLY A 156 -4.41 -13.14 16.49
C GLY A 156 -3.42 -12.47 17.46
N LEU A 157 -2.46 -11.70 16.95
CA LEU A 157 -1.49 -10.90 17.72
C LEU A 157 -1.84 -9.42 17.76
N SER A 158 -2.90 -9.02 17.04
CA SER A 158 -3.42 -7.67 16.93
C SER A 158 -4.58 -7.42 17.90
N ASN A 159 -5.03 -6.17 17.99
CA ASN A 159 -6.24 -5.79 18.72
C ASN A 159 -7.44 -6.62 18.24
N PRO A 160 -8.34 -7.09 19.14
CA PRO A 160 -9.52 -7.89 18.77
C PRO A 160 -10.43 -7.22 17.72
N ASP A 161 -10.48 -5.88 17.68
CA ASP A 161 -11.29 -5.12 16.73
C ASP A 161 -10.57 -4.85 15.39
N TYR A 162 -9.49 -5.59 15.08
CA TYR A 162 -8.62 -5.41 13.92
C TYR A 162 -9.38 -5.27 12.58
N LEU A 163 -10.53 -5.94 12.41
CA LEU A 163 -11.35 -5.83 11.19
C LEU A 163 -12.02 -4.46 11.00
N THR A 164 -11.91 -3.56 11.97
CA THR A 164 -12.37 -2.16 11.88
C THR A 164 -11.22 -1.18 11.72
N HIS A 165 -9.96 -1.63 11.89
CA HIS A 165 -8.78 -0.79 11.93
C HIS A 165 -8.21 -0.54 10.53
N ASP A 166 -8.29 0.71 10.08
CA ASP A 166 -7.57 1.22 8.92
C ASP A 166 -6.21 1.85 9.33
N SER A 167 -5.54 2.47 8.39
CA SER A 167 -4.21 3.07 8.62
C SER A 167 -4.21 4.14 9.71
N GLU A 168 -5.31 4.88 9.89
CA GLU A 168 -5.40 5.89 10.95
C GLU A 168 -5.58 5.23 12.33
N ALA A 169 -6.44 4.21 12.41
CA ALA A 169 -6.67 3.51 13.66
C ALA A 169 -5.40 2.84 14.20
N ILE A 170 -4.63 2.16 13.34
CA ILE A 170 -3.37 1.52 13.78
C ILE A 170 -2.27 2.54 14.09
N LYS A 171 -2.27 3.72 13.44
CA LYS A 171 -1.41 4.84 13.81
C LYS A 171 -1.70 5.29 15.25
N VAL A 172 -2.97 5.47 15.61
CA VAL A 172 -3.38 5.83 16.98
C VAL A 172 -2.97 4.76 17.99
N GLU A 173 -3.10 3.47 17.67
CA GLU A 173 -2.61 2.38 18.52
C GLU A 173 -1.10 2.43 18.74
N TRP A 174 -0.34 2.75 17.69
CA TRP A 174 1.11 2.93 17.79
C TRP A 174 1.48 4.09 18.71
N GLU A 175 0.88 5.25 18.47
CA GLU A 175 1.14 6.49 19.24
C GLU A 175 0.73 6.36 20.72
N SER A 176 -0.24 5.50 21.03
CA SER A 176 -0.61 5.17 22.41
C SER A 176 0.36 4.20 23.10
N GLY A 177 1.35 3.65 22.39
CA GLY A 177 2.36 2.75 22.93
C GLY A 177 1.90 1.31 23.14
N ASN A 178 0.74 0.93 22.63
CA ASN A 178 0.15 -0.41 22.82
C ASN A 178 0.69 -1.46 21.83
N VAL A 179 1.47 -1.03 20.83
CA VAL A 179 2.00 -1.86 19.74
C VAL A 179 3.51 -1.73 19.68
N ALA A 180 4.21 -2.82 19.40
CA ALA A 180 5.67 -2.87 19.28
C ALA A 180 6.15 -3.18 17.86
N LEU A 181 5.34 -3.81 17.04
CA LEU A 181 5.60 -4.15 15.64
C LEU A 181 4.39 -3.77 14.79
N MET A 182 4.61 -3.07 13.69
CA MET A 182 3.50 -2.61 12.83
C MET A 182 3.92 -2.64 11.37
N THR A 183 3.04 -3.18 10.51
CA THR A 183 3.14 -3.01 9.06
C THR A 183 2.25 -1.86 8.63
N LEU A 184 2.85 -0.82 8.02
CA LEU A 184 2.12 0.37 7.61
C LEU A 184 2.81 1.06 6.42
N TRP A 185 2.08 1.92 5.75
CA TRP A 185 2.53 2.73 4.62
C TRP A 185 3.68 3.67 4.98
N ALA A 186 4.71 3.71 4.13
CA ALA A 186 5.84 4.63 4.26
C ALA A 186 5.44 6.11 4.27
N SER A 187 4.34 6.46 3.61
CA SER A 187 3.77 7.81 3.65
C SER A 187 3.34 8.26 5.06
N ARG A 188 3.23 7.34 6.02
CA ARG A 188 2.94 7.64 7.44
C ARG A 188 4.20 7.91 8.27
N SER A 189 5.40 7.64 7.72
CA SER A 189 6.66 7.84 8.46
C SER A 189 6.86 9.30 8.89
N GLY A 190 6.39 10.26 8.08
CA GLY A 190 6.43 11.69 8.40
C GLY A 190 5.74 11.99 9.73
N THR A 191 4.47 11.56 9.86
CA THR A 191 3.63 11.84 11.04
C THR A 191 3.93 10.94 12.25
N LEU A 192 4.43 9.72 12.03
CA LEU A 192 4.84 8.83 13.12
C LEU A 192 6.17 9.22 13.78
N LEU A 193 6.96 10.02 13.09
CA LEU A 193 8.29 10.46 13.53
C LEU A 193 8.38 12.00 13.65
N ASP A 194 7.24 12.68 13.75
CA ASP A 194 7.21 14.11 14.08
C ASP A 194 7.22 14.36 15.60
N ASP A 195 7.23 15.63 15.98
CA ASP A 195 7.30 16.05 17.37
C ASP A 195 5.92 16.18 18.04
N ASP A 196 4.82 15.82 17.33
CA ASP A 196 3.45 15.99 17.84
C ASP A 196 3.01 14.82 18.73
N GLY A 197 3.69 13.67 18.66
CA GLY A 197 3.40 12.46 19.43
C GLY A 197 4.11 12.40 20.79
N ASP A 198 3.95 11.26 21.50
CA ASP A 198 4.73 10.97 22.71
C ASP A 198 6.22 10.86 22.35
N ALA A 199 7.04 11.75 22.92
CA ALA A 199 8.47 11.87 22.60
C ALA A 199 9.27 10.57 22.85
N LYS A 200 8.85 9.71 23.81
CA LYS A 200 9.51 8.43 24.09
C LYS A 200 9.19 7.41 23.02
N ILE A 201 7.91 7.37 22.59
CA ILE A 201 7.46 6.47 21.54
C ILE A 201 8.08 6.88 20.21
N THR A 202 8.07 8.16 19.87
CA THR A 202 8.68 8.71 18.66
C THR A 202 10.18 8.38 18.61
N ALA A 203 10.93 8.65 19.69
CA ALA A 203 12.37 8.35 19.77
C ALA A 203 12.68 6.86 19.63
N ALA A 204 11.82 5.98 20.16
CA ALA A 204 11.96 4.53 20.11
C ALA A 204 11.44 3.92 18.79
N THR A 205 10.68 4.67 17.99
CA THR A 205 10.16 4.22 16.70
C THR A 205 11.28 4.13 15.68
N LYS A 206 11.43 2.96 15.07
CA LYS A 206 12.39 2.70 13.99
C LYS A 206 11.69 2.03 12.81
N LEU A 207 12.28 2.24 11.64
CA LEU A 207 11.83 1.73 10.38
C LEU A 207 12.82 0.71 9.84
N THR A 208 12.31 -0.31 9.14
CA THR A 208 13.15 -1.27 8.43
C THR A 208 12.48 -1.69 7.12
N ALA A 209 13.16 -2.55 6.35
CA ALA A 209 12.63 -3.13 5.12
C ALA A 209 11.27 -3.81 5.35
N PRO A 210 10.45 -3.98 4.30
CA PRO A 210 9.32 -4.90 4.35
C PRO A 210 9.80 -6.32 4.63
N ALA A 211 9.03 -7.06 5.43
CA ALA A 211 9.36 -8.45 5.74
C ALA A 211 9.15 -9.38 4.53
N THR A 212 9.93 -10.45 4.46
CA THR A 212 9.68 -11.58 3.56
C THR A 212 8.81 -12.64 4.27
N VAL A 213 8.43 -13.70 3.56
CA VAL A 213 7.65 -14.82 4.11
C VAL A 213 8.08 -16.14 3.50
N ALA A 214 7.92 -17.25 4.22
CA ALA A 214 8.18 -18.62 3.76
C ALA A 214 9.59 -18.84 3.19
N GLY A 215 10.60 -18.15 3.74
CA GLY A 215 11.99 -18.26 3.27
C GLY A 215 12.23 -17.64 1.87
N GLY A 216 11.25 -16.90 1.34
CA GLY A 216 11.37 -16.21 0.06
C GLY A 216 12.28 -14.98 0.12
N ASN A 217 12.73 -14.53 -1.05
CA ASN A 217 13.55 -13.33 -1.21
C ASN A 217 12.73 -12.11 -1.67
N ILE A 218 11.46 -12.31 -2.04
CA ILE A 218 10.56 -11.24 -2.46
C ILE A 218 9.89 -10.71 -1.20
N PRO A 219 9.95 -9.41 -0.92
CA PRO A 219 9.24 -8.84 0.22
C PRO A 219 7.72 -9.01 0.05
N ALA A 220 7.04 -9.30 1.15
CA ALA A 220 5.57 -9.35 1.18
C ALA A 220 5.02 -7.90 1.25
N ALA A 221 5.28 -7.15 0.22
CA ALA A 221 4.89 -5.76 0.02
C ALA A 221 4.91 -5.42 -1.46
N THR A 222 4.07 -4.49 -1.86
CA THR A 222 4.02 -3.97 -3.22
C THR A 222 4.56 -2.54 -3.28
N LEU A 223 5.17 -2.20 -4.41
CA LEU A 223 5.53 -0.82 -4.73
C LEU A 223 4.35 -0.10 -5.35
N TRP A 224 4.09 1.08 -4.84
CA TRP A 224 3.01 1.96 -5.25
C TRP A 224 3.56 3.30 -5.70
N TRP A 225 2.77 4.01 -6.45
CA TRP A 225 2.95 5.42 -6.75
C TRP A 225 1.65 6.17 -6.51
N ASP A 226 1.77 7.43 -6.12
CA ASP A 226 0.69 8.40 -6.14
C ASP A 226 1.02 9.47 -7.17
N GLY A 227 0.03 9.87 -7.95
CA GLY A 227 0.23 10.74 -9.10
C GLY A 227 -1.03 11.48 -9.54
N PHE A 228 -0.86 12.32 -10.54
CA PHE A 228 -1.91 13.12 -11.12
C PHE A 228 -2.41 12.52 -12.42
N THR A 229 -3.74 12.49 -12.59
CA THR A 229 -4.43 12.21 -13.85
C THR A 229 -5.34 13.38 -14.21
N LEU A 230 -5.79 13.46 -15.46
CA LEU A 230 -6.77 14.43 -15.91
C LEU A 230 -8.06 13.77 -16.35
N ALA A 231 -9.18 14.32 -15.90
CA ALA A 231 -10.50 13.85 -16.29
C ALA A 231 -10.75 14.10 -17.79
N LYS A 232 -11.31 13.09 -18.48
CA LYS A 232 -11.56 13.14 -19.92
C LYS A 232 -12.63 14.17 -20.32
N ASN A 233 -13.61 14.40 -19.46
CA ASN A 233 -14.76 15.27 -19.71
C ASN A 233 -14.47 16.77 -19.55
N ARG A 234 -13.21 17.18 -19.61
CA ARG A 234 -12.81 18.61 -19.54
C ARG A 234 -12.45 19.14 -20.90
N SER A 235 -12.66 20.46 -21.09
CA SER A 235 -12.19 21.15 -22.30
C SER A 235 -10.66 21.05 -22.40
N ASP A 236 -10.11 21.15 -23.61
CA ASP A 236 -8.67 21.12 -23.80
C ASP A 236 -7.98 22.31 -23.11
N ALA A 237 -8.63 23.47 -23.09
CA ALA A 237 -8.12 24.65 -22.38
C ALA A 237 -8.04 24.42 -20.86
N ASP A 238 -9.09 23.83 -20.25
CA ASP A 238 -9.06 23.48 -18.82
C ASP A 238 -8.01 22.41 -18.52
N ALA A 239 -7.90 21.39 -19.39
CA ALA A 239 -6.91 20.33 -19.24
C ALA A 239 -5.48 20.88 -19.34
N GLU A 240 -5.21 21.77 -20.30
CA GLU A 240 -3.93 22.44 -20.44
C GLU A 240 -3.58 23.29 -19.22
N ALA A 241 -4.50 24.15 -18.77
CA ALA A 241 -4.30 25.01 -17.60
C ALA A 241 -4.03 24.16 -16.34
N THR A 242 -4.80 23.09 -16.13
CA THR A 242 -4.61 22.16 -15.01
C THR A 242 -3.27 21.45 -15.10
N PHE A 243 -2.93 20.90 -16.28
CA PHE A 243 -1.66 20.18 -16.45
C PHE A 243 -0.45 21.09 -16.20
N ARG A 244 -0.48 22.34 -16.63
CA ARG A 244 0.62 23.29 -16.36
C ARG A 244 0.85 23.50 -14.87
N ALA A 245 -0.21 23.61 -14.07
CA ALA A 245 -0.10 23.71 -12.61
C ALA A 245 0.47 22.41 -12.01
N LEU A 246 0.01 21.24 -12.48
CA LEU A 246 0.51 19.94 -12.04
C LEU A 246 1.98 19.71 -12.41
N ALA A 247 2.37 20.05 -13.65
CA ALA A 247 3.75 19.94 -14.12
C ALA A 247 4.69 20.81 -13.28
N HIS A 248 4.23 22.04 -12.92
CA HIS A 248 4.98 22.89 -12.01
C HIS A 248 5.17 22.23 -10.64
N ALA A 249 4.15 21.64 -10.06
CA ALA A 249 4.25 20.94 -8.78
C ALA A 249 5.14 19.69 -8.88
N ALA A 250 4.93 18.86 -9.92
CA ALA A 250 5.65 17.61 -10.14
C ALA A 250 7.12 17.77 -10.56
N SER A 251 7.57 19.00 -10.80
CA SER A 251 8.96 19.33 -11.12
C SER A 251 9.60 20.35 -10.15
N ASN A 252 8.94 20.64 -9.03
CA ASN A 252 9.35 21.68 -8.09
C ASN A 252 10.41 21.17 -7.09
N LYS A 253 11.69 21.33 -7.45
CA LYS A 253 12.83 20.92 -6.59
C LYS A 253 12.84 21.63 -5.23
N LYS A 254 12.35 22.88 -5.13
CA LYS A 254 12.29 23.60 -3.86
C LYS A 254 11.27 22.97 -2.92
N MET A 255 10.09 22.62 -3.43
CA MET A 255 9.07 21.91 -2.64
C MET A 255 9.63 20.61 -2.06
N VAL A 256 10.37 19.86 -2.88
CA VAL A 256 11.00 18.58 -2.43
C VAL A 256 12.05 18.84 -1.34
N ALA A 257 12.83 19.91 -1.45
CA ALA A 257 13.81 20.24 -0.41
C ALA A 257 13.15 20.66 0.90
N ASP A 258 12.07 21.44 0.82
CA ASP A 258 11.33 21.92 1.99
C ASP A 258 10.48 20.81 2.65
N ALA A 259 10.05 19.79 1.89
CA ALA A 259 9.18 18.71 2.32
C ALA A 259 9.82 17.31 2.16
N ALA A 260 11.14 17.22 2.25
CA ALA A 260 11.88 15.98 1.99
C ALA A 260 11.43 14.81 2.88
N ASP A 261 10.99 15.09 4.10
CA ASP A 261 10.57 14.10 5.09
C ASP A 261 9.10 13.67 4.96
N GLN A 262 8.31 14.32 4.09
CA GLN A 262 6.87 14.06 3.99
C GLN A 262 6.55 12.86 3.08
N ALA A 263 7.40 12.55 2.13
CA ALA A 263 7.19 11.46 1.17
C ALA A 263 8.52 11.00 0.54
N VAL A 264 8.48 9.86 -0.15
CA VAL A 264 9.56 9.44 -1.04
C VAL A 264 9.26 10.01 -2.42
N TRP A 265 9.76 11.21 -2.67
CA TRP A 265 9.48 11.94 -3.88
C TRP A 265 10.18 11.34 -5.11
N LEU A 266 9.46 11.24 -6.21
CA LEU A 266 10.00 10.89 -7.53
C LEU A 266 10.55 12.10 -8.29
N ILE A 267 10.43 13.27 -7.69
CA ILE A 267 10.82 14.56 -8.26
C ILE A 267 12.34 14.75 -8.14
N GLU A 268 12.96 15.30 -9.17
CA GLU A 268 14.40 15.58 -9.19
C GLU A 268 14.84 16.43 -7.99
N GLY A 269 15.96 16.03 -7.38
CA GLY A 269 16.52 16.70 -6.21
C GLY A 269 16.13 16.07 -4.87
N PHE A 270 15.24 15.06 -4.87
CA PHE A 270 14.96 14.31 -3.64
C PHE A 270 16.22 13.62 -3.12
N LYS A 271 16.46 13.77 -1.82
CA LYS A 271 17.52 13.07 -1.10
C LYS A 271 16.90 12.19 -0.04
N PRO A 272 17.05 10.86 -0.15
CA PRO A 272 16.54 9.93 0.85
C PRO A 272 17.04 10.26 2.27
N GLY A 273 16.14 10.28 3.23
CA GLY A 273 16.42 10.43 4.65
C GLY A 273 15.96 9.21 5.46
N PRO A 274 16.09 9.24 6.80
CA PRO A 274 15.67 8.12 7.66
C PRO A 274 14.21 7.70 7.45
N LYS A 275 13.31 8.64 7.15
CA LYS A 275 11.88 8.37 6.95
C LYS A 275 11.57 7.65 5.62
N SER A 276 12.52 7.62 4.67
CA SER A 276 12.35 6.95 3.37
C SER A 276 12.89 5.51 3.33
N ILE A 277 13.46 5.01 4.43
CA ILE A 277 14.21 3.74 4.45
C ILE A 277 13.36 2.56 3.98
N GLY A 278 12.08 2.49 4.37
CA GLY A 278 11.19 1.39 3.98
C GLY A 278 11.03 1.26 2.47
N VAL A 279 10.78 2.36 1.75
CA VAL A 279 10.67 2.37 0.28
C VAL A 279 12.01 2.04 -0.38
N ILE A 280 13.10 2.64 0.10
CA ILE A 280 14.44 2.41 -0.47
C ILE A 280 14.84 0.94 -0.35
N GLU A 281 14.63 0.34 0.83
CA GLU A 281 14.93 -1.08 1.04
C GLU A 281 13.99 -1.98 0.22
N ALA A 282 12.69 -1.65 0.11
CA ALA A 282 11.77 -2.39 -0.76
C ALA A 282 12.25 -2.41 -2.22
N VAL A 283 12.71 -1.27 -2.74
CA VAL A 283 13.28 -1.18 -4.11
C VAL A 283 14.54 -2.02 -4.23
N LYS A 284 15.48 -1.95 -3.26
CA LYS A 284 16.69 -2.79 -3.24
C LYS A 284 16.37 -4.29 -3.22
N MET A 285 15.34 -4.68 -2.48
CA MET A 285 14.83 -6.06 -2.42
C MET A 285 14.02 -6.47 -3.66
N LYS A 286 13.87 -5.57 -4.64
CA LYS A 286 13.10 -5.81 -5.86
C LYS A 286 11.63 -6.15 -5.58
N ALA A 287 11.01 -5.44 -4.63
CA ALA A 287 9.57 -5.52 -4.41
C ALA A 287 8.83 -5.33 -5.73
N LYS A 288 7.79 -6.12 -5.94
CA LYS A 288 6.99 -6.03 -7.16
C LYS A 288 6.04 -4.83 -7.09
N PRO A 289 5.72 -4.18 -8.22
CA PRO A 289 4.66 -3.19 -8.24
C PRO A 289 3.30 -3.85 -7.91
N TYR A 290 2.36 -3.06 -7.38
CA TYR A 290 0.97 -3.50 -7.30
C TYR A 290 0.49 -3.90 -8.70
N PRO A 291 -0.22 -5.04 -8.87
CA PRO A 291 -0.64 -5.53 -10.18
C PRO A 291 -1.67 -4.59 -10.84
N MET A 292 -1.21 -3.76 -11.79
CA MET A 292 -2.08 -2.86 -12.57
C MET A 292 -2.71 -3.61 -13.74
N LEU A 293 -3.51 -4.64 -13.42
CA LEU A 293 -4.24 -5.45 -14.41
C LEU A 293 -5.70 -5.00 -14.50
N PRO A 294 -6.34 -5.10 -15.69
CA PRO A 294 -7.73 -4.68 -15.87
C PRO A 294 -8.71 -5.29 -14.85
N GLN A 295 -8.47 -6.54 -14.47
CA GLN A 295 -9.34 -7.31 -13.58
C GLN A 295 -8.95 -7.20 -12.10
N MET A 296 -7.80 -6.58 -11.78
CA MET A 296 -7.27 -6.58 -10.41
C MET A 296 -8.20 -5.86 -9.42
N GLY A 297 -8.89 -4.81 -9.87
CA GLY A 297 -9.87 -4.11 -9.02
C GLY A 297 -11.03 -4.99 -8.56
N LEU A 298 -11.51 -5.89 -9.43
CA LEU A 298 -12.55 -6.87 -9.08
C LEU A 298 -12.02 -7.92 -8.11
N MET A 299 -10.81 -8.43 -8.35
CA MET A 299 -10.13 -9.37 -7.47
C MET A 299 -9.89 -8.77 -6.09
N HIS A 300 -9.38 -7.56 -6.03
CA HIS A 300 -9.15 -6.82 -4.79
C HIS A 300 -10.46 -6.66 -3.99
N GLY A 301 -11.56 -6.28 -4.67
CA GLY A 301 -12.87 -6.18 -4.04
C GLY A 301 -13.40 -7.51 -3.50
N ALA A 302 -13.21 -8.61 -4.25
CA ALA A 302 -13.60 -9.94 -3.81
C ALA A 302 -12.78 -10.41 -2.60
N LEU A 303 -11.45 -10.21 -2.62
CA LEU A 303 -10.57 -10.50 -1.47
C LEU A 303 -11.04 -9.77 -0.21
N GLY A 304 -11.31 -8.46 -0.31
CA GLY A 304 -11.69 -7.64 0.85
C GLY A 304 -13.02 -8.03 1.49
N SER A 305 -13.92 -8.68 0.74
CA SER A 305 -15.21 -9.15 1.26
C SER A 305 -15.11 -10.57 1.81
N GLU A 306 -14.59 -11.51 1.01
CA GLU A 306 -14.80 -12.94 1.24
C GLU A 306 -13.83 -13.54 2.28
N ILE A 307 -12.64 -12.95 2.50
CA ILE A 307 -11.69 -13.51 3.50
C ILE A 307 -12.01 -13.12 4.96
N VAL A 308 -13.03 -12.30 5.19
CA VAL A 308 -13.42 -11.83 6.53
C VAL A 308 -13.86 -12.99 7.42
N GLU A 309 -14.71 -13.89 6.91
CA GLU A 309 -15.25 -15.00 7.68
C GLU A 309 -14.18 -16.02 8.08
N PHE A 310 -13.17 -16.23 7.21
CA PHE A 310 -12.01 -17.03 7.57
C PHE A 310 -11.23 -16.42 8.76
N LEU A 311 -10.96 -15.12 8.76
CA LEU A 311 -10.26 -14.46 9.87
C LEU A 311 -11.05 -14.54 11.16
N GLN A 312 -12.39 -14.49 11.09
CA GLN A 312 -13.28 -14.70 12.23
C GLN A 312 -13.39 -16.18 12.67
N GLY A 313 -12.78 -17.10 11.94
CA GLY A 313 -12.81 -18.55 12.26
C GLY A 313 -14.11 -19.26 11.89
N LYS A 314 -14.92 -18.69 11.02
CA LYS A 314 -16.22 -19.23 10.59
C LYS A 314 -16.12 -20.23 9.45
N GLU A 315 -15.01 -20.20 8.69
CA GLU A 315 -14.77 -21.07 7.54
C GLU A 315 -13.30 -21.46 7.40
N SER A 316 -12.99 -22.38 6.47
CA SER A 316 -11.62 -22.76 6.13
C SER A 316 -10.99 -21.78 5.13
N ALA A 317 -9.65 -21.79 5.05
CA ALA A 317 -8.91 -20.98 4.08
C ALA A 317 -9.25 -21.34 2.62
N GLU A 318 -9.43 -22.64 2.35
CA GLU A 318 -9.80 -23.16 1.04
C GLU A 318 -11.22 -22.69 0.63
N GLN A 319 -12.16 -22.66 1.59
CA GLN A 319 -13.52 -22.18 1.33
C GLN A 319 -13.50 -20.68 1.04
N ALA A 320 -12.85 -19.86 1.87
CA ALA A 320 -12.72 -18.43 1.65
C ALA A 320 -12.14 -18.10 0.25
N LEU A 321 -11.05 -18.80 -0.14
CA LEU A 321 -10.45 -18.59 -1.47
C LEU A 321 -11.34 -19.04 -2.62
N LYS A 322 -12.13 -20.09 -2.44
CA LYS A 322 -13.14 -20.53 -3.41
C LYS A 322 -14.22 -19.45 -3.57
N ASP A 323 -14.65 -18.83 -2.48
CA ASP A 323 -15.67 -17.79 -2.49
C ASP A 323 -15.13 -16.49 -3.10
N VAL A 324 -13.85 -16.15 -2.85
CA VAL A 324 -13.13 -15.06 -3.55
C VAL A 324 -13.18 -15.26 -5.07
N GLU A 325 -12.81 -16.46 -5.56
CA GLU A 325 -12.82 -16.73 -7.00
C GLU A 325 -14.24 -16.69 -7.59
N ALA A 326 -15.24 -17.20 -6.85
CA ALA A 326 -16.64 -17.17 -7.26
C ALA A 326 -17.19 -15.73 -7.32
N ALA A 327 -16.93 -14.91 -6.31
CA ALA A 327 -17.32 -13.50 -6.25
C ALA A 327 -16.66 -12.69 -7.38
N TYR A 328 -15.38 -12.91 -7.63
CA TYR A 328 -14.67 -12.31 -8.75
C TYR A 328 -15.31 -12.67 -10.09
N ILE A 329 -15.55 -13.99 -10.35
CA ILE A 329 -16.15 -14.48 -11.60
C ILE A 329 -17.56 -13.90 -11.81
N SER A 330 -18.35 -13.80 -10.74
CA SER A 330 -19.68 -13.20 -10.80
C SER A 330 -19.62 -11.74 -11.26
N LYS A 331 -18.79 -10.93 -10.61
CA LYS A 331 -18.62 -9.50 -10.95
C LYS A 331 -18.01 -9.28 -12.33
N ALA A 332 -17.11 -10.17 -12.77
CA ALA A 332 -16.50 -10.09 -14.10
C ALA A 332 -17.50 -10.39 -15.25
N LYS A 333 -18.60 -11.10 -14.99
CA LYS A 333 -19.66 -11.34 -15.98
C LYS A 333 -20.64 -10.17 -16.11
N GLU A 334 -20.66 -9.26 -15.14
CA GLU A 334 -21.54 -8.08 -15.13
C GLU A 334 -20.94 -6.88 -15.88
N GLN A 335 -19.65 -6.95 -16.25
CA GLN A 335 -18.91 -5.95 -17.03
C GLN A 335 -18.84 -6.33 -18.51
#